data_9407a68baf6b915b3e7af0702f10be89
#
_entry.id   9407a68baf6b915b3e7af0702f10be89
#
_cell.length_a   1.000
_cell.length_b   1.000
_cell.length_c   1.000
_cell.angle_alpha   90.00
_cell.angle_beta   90.00
_cell.angle_gamma   90.00
#
_symmetry.space_group_name_H-M   'P 1'
#
loop_
_entity.id
_entity.type
_entity.pdbx_description
1 polymer ?
#
loop_
_entity_poly.entity_id
_entity_poly.type
_entity_poly.pdbx_seq_one_letter_code
_entity_poly.pdbx_strand_id
1 'polypeptide(L)'
;MKKTISLLLLLSVIFMPVKAQDVENVKPVKNVILLIPDGTSLAKVSMARWLQWYTNPDKPKLNIDPYLCGTVRTHSSNAPIGDSAPTTSCYMTGQPSRTGYVSTYPENDGDNDIYPTDPARAFQPLTTVLEAAKIKQGKSTGLVFTCEFPHATPADCSAHSYNRGKYEWIAPQMAHNDLNVVIGGGASLLPEESEAYLKGNGYGIFKNDIDGMRNYKGNNMWALFGDREMAYDIDRDPSQQPSLEEMTRKAIEKLSQNPNGFFLMVEGSKVDWAAHANDPVGMATDMLAFDRACGAALEFARQNGETAVVIVPDHGNSEIGRASCRERV
;
A
#
# COMPACT_ATOMS: atom_id res chain seq x y z
N MET A 1 51.48 -34.50 -47.23
CA MET A 1 51.38 -33.10 -46.76
C MET A 1 49.90 -32.73 -46.67
N LYS A 2 49.29 -32.78 -45.47
CA LYS A 2 47.89 -32.36 -45.23
C LYS A 2 47.94 -31.02 -44.53
N LYS A 3 47.40 -29.99 -45.19
CA LYS A 3 47.26 -28.64 -44.59
C LYS A 3 45.97 -28.59 -43.78
N THR A 4 46.12 -28.46 -42.47
CA THR A 4 45.02 -28.21 -41.55
C THR A 4 44.73 -26.70 -41.56
N ILE A 5 43.55 -26.31 -41.99
CA ILE A 5 43.05 -24.92 -41.91
C ILE A 5 42.33 -24.79 -40.59
N SER A 6 42.92 -24.05 -39.65
CA SER A 6 42.22 -23.64 -38.39
C SER A 6 41.32 -22.43 -38.68
N LEU A 7 40.02 -22.67 -38.55
CA LEU A 7 39.00 -21.61 -38.62
C LEU A 7 38.91 -20.95 -37.24
N LEU A 8 39.49 -19.77 -37.09
CA LEU A 8 39.28 -18.91 -35.92
C LEU A 8 37.91 -18.21 -36.05
N LEU A 9 36.93 -18.67 -35.29
CA LEU A 9 35.69 -17.96 -35.13
C LEU A 9 35.94 -16.78 -34.18
N LEU A 10 35.98 -15.57 -34.73
CA LEU A 10 36.00 -14.33 -33.96
C LEU A 10 34.56 -14.07 -33.43
N LEU A 11 34.32 -14.39 -32.15
CA LEU A 11 33.10 -13.98 -31.47
C LEU A 11 33.21 -12.48 -31.21
N SER A 12 32.65 -11.66 -32.09
CA SER A 12 32.43 -10.23 -31.82
C SER A 12 31.25 -10.10 -30.86
N VAL A 13 31.55 -10.00 -29.56
CA VAL A 13 30.59 -9.58 -28.56
C VAL A 13 30.28 -8.09 -28.86
N ILE A 14 29.13 -7.83 -29.46
CA ILE A 14 28.63 -6.48 -29.62
C ILE A 14 28.27 -5.99 -28.23
N PHE A 15 29.17 -5.28 -27.57
CA PHE A 15 28.85 -4.44 -26.44
C PHE A 15 27.94 -3.29 -26.93
N MET A 16 26.62 -3.45 -26.82
CA MET A 16 25.76 -2.30 -26.88
C MET A 16 26.07 -1.49 -25.61
N PRO A 17 26.53 -0.24 -25.73
CA PRO A 17 26.65 0.60 -24.56
C PRO A 17 25.24 0.82 -24.02
N VAL A 18 24.93 0.20 -22.85
CA VAL A 18 23.81 0.63 -22.05
C VAL A 18 24.12 2.08 -21.72
N LYS A 19 23.44 3.03 -22.36
CA LYS A 19 23.51 4.42 -21.94
C LYS A 19 23.08 4.43 -20.49
N ALA A 20 24.02 4.63 -19.57
CA ALA A 20 23.70 5.06 -18.23
C ALA A 20 22.84 6.30 -18.41
N GLN A 21 21.60 6.27 -17.91
CA GLN A 21 20.79 7.47 -17.86
C GLN A 21 21.64 8.54 -17.15
N ASP A 22 21.75 9.73 -17.76
CA ASP A 22 22.47 10.85 -17.17
C ASP A 22 21.94 11.09 -15.75
N VAL A 23 22.71 10.68 -14.75
CA VAL A 23 22.38 10.85 -13.32
C VAL A 23 22.34 12.34 -12.94
N GLU A 24 22.90 13.21 -13.80
CA GLU A 24 23.00 14.66 -13.56
C GLU A 24 21.65 15.40 -13.54
N ASN A 25 20.53 14.82 -13.98
CA ASN A 25 19.23 15.48 -14.04
C ASN A 25 18.12 14.83 -13.19
N VAL A 26 18.46 13.94 -12.25
CA VAL A 26 17.46 13.36 -11.35
C VAL A 26 17.11 14.41 -10.29
N LYS A 27 15.90 14.95 -10.36
CA LYS A 27 15.39 15.85 -9.31
C LYS A 27 15.29 15.11 -7.98
N PRO A 28 15.61 15.77 -6.86
CA PRO A 28 15.39 15.18 -5.54
C PRO A 28 13.93 14.79 -5.35
N VAL A 29 13.70 13.59 -4.79
CA VAL A 29 12.36 13.11 -4.46
C VAL A 29 11.79 13.94 -3.32
N LYS A 30 10.68 14.62 -3.57
CA LYS A 30 9.91 15.35 -2.55
C LYS A 30 8.71 14.56 -2.05
N ASN A 31 8.07 13.79 -2.93
CA ASN A 31 6.86 13.07 -2.62
C ASN A 31 7.12 11.57 -2.67
N VAL A 32 6.48 10.84 -1.78
CA VAL A 32 6.48 9.37 -1.79
C VAL A 32 5.04 8.88 -1.77
N ILE A 33 4.71 7.99 -2.71
CA ILE A 33 3.45 7.26 -2.73
C ILE A 33 3.78 5.78 -2.59
N LEU A 34 3.41 5.20 -1.45
CA LEU A 34 3.53 3.77 -1.17
C LEU A 34 2.19 3.11 -1.44
N LEU A 35 2.13 2.15 -2.36
CA LEU A 35 0.90 1.42 -2.67
C LEU A 35 1.06 -0.05 -2.27
N ILE A 36 0.11 -0.54 -1.47
CA ILE A 36 0.14 -1.88 -0.88
C ILE A 36 -1.11 -2.64 -1.34
N PRO A 37 -0.99 -3.61 -2.25
CA PRO A 37 -2.06 -4.58 -2.50
C PRO A 37 -2.00 -5.65 -1.42
N ASP A 38 -2.88 -5.58 -0.42
CA ASP A 38 -2.89 -6.49 0.74
C ASP A 38 -3.02 -7.95 0.28
N GLY A 39 -2.24 -8.81 0.91
CA GLY A 39 -2.29 -10.27 0.69
C GLY A 39 -1.99 -10.71 -0.75
N THR A 40 -1.28 -9.91 -1.54
CA THR A 40 -1.19 -10.12 -2.99
C THR A 40 0.03 -10.96 -3.39
N SER A 41 -0.23 -12.14 -3.96
CA SER A 41 0.76 -13.00 -4.62
C SER A 41 0.84 -12.72 -6.13
N LEU A 42 1.91 -13.22 -6.78
CA LEU A 42 2.05 -13.15 -8.26
C LEU A 42 0.89 -13.81 -9.00
N ALA A 43 0.26 -14.82 -8.41
CA ALA A 43 -0.92 -15.48 -8.99
C ALA A 43 -2.10 -14.51 -9.11
N LYS A 44 -2.37 -13.69 -8.08
CA LYS A 44 -3.45 -12.69 -8.10
C LYS A 44 -3.20 -11.60 -9.14
N VAL A 45 -1.97 -11.11 -9.25
CA VAL A 45 -1.60 -10.18 -10.34
C VAL A 45 -1.86 -10.80 -11.71
N SER A 46 -1.54 -12.09 -11.88
CA SER A 46 -1.79 -12.80 -13.14
C SER A 46 -3.28 -12.96 -13.41
N MET A 47 -4.09 -13.27 -12.39
CA MET A 47 -5.56 -13.35 -12.53
C MET A 47 -6.15 -11.99 -12.99
N ALA A 48 -5.78 -10.91 -12.34
CA ALA A 48 -6.21 -9.57 -12.72
C ALA A 48 -5.80 -9.21 -14.15
N ARG A 49 -4.56 -9.57 -14.56
CA ARG A 49 -4.07 -9.36 -15.92
C ARG A 49 -4.90 -10.14 -16.96
N TRP A 50 -5.26 -11.41 -16.66
CA TRP A 50 -6.12 -12.21 -17.54
C TRP A 50 -7.52 -11.62 -17.64
N LEU A 51 -8.11 -11.17 -16.52
CA LEU A 51 -9.40 -10.51 -16.51
C LEU A 51 -9.36 -9.22 -17.34
N GLN A 52 -8.34 -8.37 -17.13
CA GLN A 52 -8.12 -7.15 -17.91
C GLN A 52 -8.01 -7.43 -19.41
N TRP A 53 -7.19 -8.40 -19.79
CA TRP A 53 -7.01 -8.78 -21.18
C TRP A 53 -8.30 -9.28 -21.82
N TYR A 54 -9.09 -10.07 -21.09
CA TYR A 54 -10.34 -10.64 -21.59
C TYR A 54 -11.45 -9.60 -21.70
N THR A 55 -11.57 -8.69 -20.72
CA THR A 55 -12.65 -7.70 -20.66
C THR A 55 -12.32 -6.40 -21.39
N ASN A 56 -11.05 -6.09 -21.59
CA ASN A 56 -10.59 -4.88 -22.26
C ASN A 56 -9.38 -5.16 -23.16
N PRO A 57 -9.60 -5.84 -24.30
CA PRO A 57 -8.55 -6.26 -25.21
C PRO A 57 -7.76 -5.09 -25.84
N ASP A 58 -8.34 -3.88 -25.90
CA ASP A 58 -7.66 -2.69 -26.40
C ASP A 58 -6.62 -2.14 -25.41
N LYS A 59 -6.77 -2.46 -24.12
CA LYS A 59 -5.83 -2.10 -23.06
C LYS A 59 -5.50 -3.33 -22.18
N PRO A 60 -4.80 -4.33 -22.73
CA PRO A 60 -4.67 -5.64 -22.08
C PRO A 60 -3.66 -5.68 -20.92
N LYS A 61 -2.80 -4.66 -20.79
CA LYS A 61 -1.76 -4.59 -19.76
C LYS A 61 -2.27 -3.88 -18.52
N LEU A 62 -1.78 -4.31 -17.35
CA LEU A 62 -1.94 -3.56 -16.12
C LEU A 62 -1.05 -2.30 -16.12
N ASN A 63 -1.45 -1.27 -15.37
CA ASN A 63 -0.66 -0.05 -15.21
C ASN A 63 0.70 -0.34 -14.55
N ILE A 64 0.76 -1.36 -13.67
CA ILE A 64 1.97 -1.76 -12.95
C ILE A 64 2.94 -2.57 -13.80
N ASP A 65 2.52 -3.22 -14.89
CA ASP A 65 3.35 -4.15 -15.68
C ASP A 65 4.69 -3.56 -16.15
N PRO A 66 4.77 -2.30 -16.63
CA PRO A 66 6.03 -1.71 -17.08
C PRO A 66 7.05 -1.46 -15.95
N TYR A 67 6.62 -1.50 -14.69
CA TYR A 67 7.43 -1.13 -13.53
C TYR A 67 7.81 -2.33 -12.65
N LEU A 68 7.41 -3.54 -13.03
CA LEU A 68 7.80 -4.74 -12.30
C LEU A 68 9.31 -4.92 -12.34
N CYS A 69 9.97 -4.76 -11.20
CA CYS A 69 11.43 -4.78 -11.08
C CYS A 69 11.98 -5.85 -10.13
N GLY A 70 11.11 -6.56 -9.39
CA GLY A 70 11.56 -7.58 -8.45
C GLY A 70 10.45 -8.17 -7.61
N THR A 71 10.85 -8.87 -6.57
CA THR A 71 9.97 -9.48 -5.57
C THR A 71 10.43 -9.09 -4.18
N VAL A 72 9.52 -9.14 -3.21
CA VAL A 72 9.82 -8.92 -1.80
C VAL A 72 9.68 -10.24 -1.03
N ARG A 73 10.47 -10.39 0.04
CA ARG A 73 10.33 -11.45 1.02
C ARG A 73 9.75 -10.86 2.29
N THR A 74 8.62 -11.36 2.71
CA THR A 74 7.87 -10.86 3.87
C THR A 74 7.73 -11.96 4.93
N HIS A 75 7.82 -11.57 6.21
CA HIS A 75 7.68 -12.46 7.36
C HIS A 75 7.45 -11.60 8.63
N SER A 76 6.95 -12.22 9.69
CA SER A 76 6.94 -11.64 11.03
C SER A 76 8.28 -11.88 11.74
N SER A 77 8.51 -11.27 12.89
CA SER A 77 9.70 -11.58 13.71
C SER A 77 9.69 -13.03 14.22
N ASN A 78 8.52 -13.59 14.46
CA ASN A 78 8.29 -14.91 15.06
C ASN A 78 7.57 -15.91 14.14
N ALA A 79 7.32 -15.57 12.86
CA ALA A 79 6.67 -16.49 11.93
C ALA A 79 7.19 -16.28 10.50
N PRO A 80 7.42 -17.38 9.73
CA PRO A 80 7.92 -17.31 8.34
C PRO A 80 6.86 -16.78 7.36
N ILE A 81 5.59 -16.81 7.74
CA ILE A 81 4.47 -16.23 7.00
C ILE A 81 3.96 -15.07 7.85
N GLY A 82 4.02 -13.86 7.30
CA GLY A 82 3.55 -12.67 7.98
C GLY A 82 2.06 -12.44 7.78
N ASP A 83 1.47 -11.65 8.67
CA ASP A 83 0.18 -11.00 8.46
C ASP A 83 0.38 -9.52 8.17
N SER A 84 -0.69 -8.76 7.87
CA SER A 84 -0.59 -7.37 7.45
C SER A 84 0.09 -6.47 8.49
N ALA A 85 -0.10 -6.72 9.81
CA ALA A 85 0.48 -5.88 10.85
C ALA A 85 2.03 -5.95 10.89
N PRO A 86 2.69 -7.10 11.14
CA PRO A 86 4.15 -7.14 11.23
C PRO A 86 4.86 -6.85 9.91
N THR A 87 4.23 -7.15 8.77
CA THR A 87 4.85 -6.93 7.45
C THR A 87 4.77 -5.48 7.01
N THR A 88 3.65 -4.81 7.25
CA THR A 88 3.55 -3.35 7.05
C THR A 88 4.41 -2.61 8.05
N SER A 89 4.46 -3.04 9.34
CA SER A 89 5.43 -2.53 10.32
C SER A 89 6.86 -2.54 9.78
N CYS A 90 7.25 -3.62 9.08
CA CYS A 90 8.59 -3.73 8.51
C CYS A 90 8.86 -2.63 7.47
N TYR A 91 7.90 -2.35 6.59
CA TYR A 91 8.02 -1.25 5.61
C TYR A 91 8.05 0.12 6.29
N MET A 92 7.24 0.30 7.32
CA MET A 92 7.09 1.59 7.97
C MET A 92 8.20 1.91 8.97
N THR A 93 8.84 0.92 9.58
CA THR A 93 9.80 1.12 10.69
C THR A 93 11.20 0.56 10.39
N GLY A 94 11.34 -0.29 9.36
CA GLY A 94 12.56 -1.04 9.08
C GLY A 94 12.81 -2.21 10.04
N GLN A 95 11.86 -2.51 10.94
CA GLN A 95 11.96 -3.58 11.93
C GLN A 95 10.80 -4.56 11.76
N PRO A 96 11.06 -5.85 11.53
CA PRO A 96 10.01 -6.86 11.61
C PRO A 96 9.36 -6.87 12.99
N SER A 97 8.05 -6.72 13.03
CA SER A 97 7.29 -6.81 14.26
C SER A 97 6.77 -8.24 14.49
N ARG A 98 6.23 -8.52 15.68
CA ARG A 98 5.60 -9.80 15.99
C ARG A 98 4.23 -9.90 15.32
N THR A 99 3.79 -11.11 15.01
CA THR A 99 2.43 -11.38 14.50
C THR A 99 1.37 -10.63 15.33
N GLY A 100 0.56 -9.82 14.64
CA GLY A 100 -0.50 -9.01 15.25
C GLY A 100 -0.05 -7.69 15.88
N TYR A 101 1.24 -7.32 15.84
CA TYR A 101 1.74 -6.04 16.37
C TYR A 101 1.76 -4.97 15.28
N VAL A 102 1.36 -3.78 15.65
CA VAL A 102 1.28 -2.56 14.82
C VAL A 102 2.42 -1.63 15.20
N SER A 103 3.39 -1.43 14.32
CA SER A 103 4.56 -0.53 14.47
C SER A 103 5.14 -0.48 15.88
N THR A 104 5.27 -1.66 16.50
CA THR A 104 5.76 -1.85 17.87
C THR A 104 6.88 -2.89 17.84
N TYR A 105 7.96 -2.64 18.59
CA TYR A 105 9.07 -3.55 18.69
C TYR A 105 8.60 -4.90 19.28
N PRO A 106 8.99 -6.05 18.69
CA PRO A 106 8.54 -7.36 19.15
C PRO A 106 9.07 -7.70 20.55
N GLU A 107 8.27 -8.37 21.34
CA GLU A 107 8.76 -9.08 22.50
C GLU A 107 9.55 -10.32 22.08
N ASN A 108 10.36 -10.86 22.97
CA ASN A 108 11.05 -12.13 22.73
C ASN A 108 10.06 -13.29 22.84
N ASP A 109 10.03 -14.16 21.82
CA ASP A 109 9.18 -15.36 21.74
C ASP A 109 9.98 -16.66 21.80
N GLY A 110 11.20 -16.57 22.31
CA GLY A 110 12.11 -17.70 22.49
C GLY A 110 12.47 -18.37 21.16
N ASP A 111 12.26 -19.68 21.08
CA ASP A 111 12.64 -20.49 19.92
C ASP A 111 11.81 -20.19 18.65
N ASN A 112 10.73 -19.42 18.77
CA ASN A 112 9.93 -18.99 17.61
C ASN A 112 10.49 -17.76 16.91
N ASP A 113 11.42 -17.04 17.54
CA ASP A 113 11.99 -15.85 16.93
C ASP A 113 12.87 -16.21 15.72
N ILE A 114 12.53 -15.62 14.56
CA ILE A 114 13.33 -15.73 13.34
C ILE A 114 14.55 -14.81 13.39
N TYR A 115 14.45 -13.73 14.16
CA TYR A 115 15.50 -12.78 14.42
C TYR A 115 15.72 -12.59 15.91
N PRO A 116 16.96 -12.33 16.33
CA PRO A 116 17.25 -11.94 17.69
C PRO A 116 16.48 -10.65 18.04
N THR A 117 15.75 -10.68 19.15
CA THR A 117 15.04 -9.54 19.70
C THR A 117 15.73 -9.08 20.98
N ASP A 118 15.70 -7.77 21.26
CA ASP A 118 16.19 -7.20 22.50
C ASP A 118 15.04 -7.09 23.51
N PRO A 119 15.02 -7.91 24.58
CA PRO A 119 13.95 -7.88 25.57
C PRO A 119 13.75 -6.51 26.26
N ALA A 120 14.81 -5.69 26.32
CA ALA A 120 14.72 -4.36 26.91
C ALA A 120 13.90 -3.37 26.05
N ARG A 121 13.68 -3.70 24.79
CA ARG A 121 12.90 -2.91 23.83
C ARG A 121 11.49 -3.44 23.62
N ALA A 122 11.13 -4.56 24.23
CA ALA A 122 9.81 -5.17 24.07
C ALA A 122 8.68 -4.14 24.22
N PHE A 123 7.72 -4.16 23.30
CA PHE A 123 6.58 -3.23 23.23
C PHE A 123 6.92 -1.75 22.98
N GLN A 124 8.17 -1.43 22.66
CA GLN A 124 8.56 -0.06 22.35
C GLN A 124 7.86 0.39 21.05
N PRO A 125 7.12 1.52 21.05
CA PRO A 125 6.65 2.15 19.83
C PRO A 125 7.80 2.50 18.89
N LEU A 126 7.66 2.21 17.60
CA LEU A 126 8.69 2.47 16.60
C LEU A 126 8.25 3.60 15.69
N THR A 127 9.02 4.67 15.61
CA THR A 127 8.71 5.79 14.71
C THR A 127 8.62 5.29 13.26
N THR A 128 7.51 5.61 12.61
CA THR A 128 7.27 5.22 11.22
C THR A 128 7.88 6.21 10.24
N VAL A 129 8.08 5.77 8.98
CA VAL A 129 8.56 6.68 7.91
C VAL A 129 7.55 7.80 7.63
N LEU A 130 6.25 7.57 7.82
CA LEU A 130 5.22 8.60 7.70
C LEU A 130 5.39 9.66 8.79
N GLU A 131 5.53 9.24 10.05
CA GLU A 131 5.77 10.14 11.19
C GLU A 131 7.07 10.92 11.03
N ALA A 132 8.14 10.24 10.60
CA ALA A 132 9.41 10.87 10.32
C ALA A 132 9.32 11.91 9.19
N ALA A 133 8.59 11.61 8.13
CA ALA A 133 8.35 12.53 7.02
C ALA A 133 7.63 13.81 7.49
N LYS A 134 6.61 13.64 8.35
CA LYS A 134 5.88 14.76 8.96
C LYS A 134 6.77 15.57 9.91
N ILE A 135 7.36 14.92 10.91
CA ILE A 135 8.06 15.60 12.02
C ILE A 135 9.39 16.23 11.56
N LYS A 136 10.17 15.50 10.75
CA LYS A 136 11.51 15.94 10.33
C LYS A 136 11.54 16.80 9.09
N GLN A 137 10.55 16.61 8.20
CA GLN A 137 10.57 17.25 6.89
C GLN A 137 9.36 18.17 6.65
N GLY A 138 8.41 18.25 7.59
CA GLY A 138 7.21 19.08 7.45
C GLY A 138 6.33 18.69 6.27
N LYS A 139 6.36 17.41 5.85
CA LYS A 139 5.56 16.90 4.75
C LYS A 139 4.10 16.72 5.17
N SER A 140 3.19 16.90 4.22
CA SER A 140 1.81 16.43 4.40
C SER A 140 1.77 14.91 4.37
N THR A 141 0.83 14.33 5.14
CA THR A 141 0.70 12.88 5.26
C THR A 141 -0.73 12.44 4.99
N GLY A 142 -0.89 11.30 4.32
CA GLY A 142 -2.20 10.78 4.00
C GLY A 142 -2.26 9.26 3.92
N LEU A 143 -3.47 8.75 4.14
CA LEU A 143 -3.81 7.34 4.05
C LEU A 143 -5.07 7.17 3.19
N VAL A 144 -5.03 6.21 2.27
CA VAL A 144 -6.17 5.80 1.45
C VAL A 144 -6.26 4.28 1.48
N PHE A 145 -7.45 3.74 1.73
CA PHE A 145 -7.64 2.29 1.91
C PHE A 145 -9.09 1.88 1.65
N THR A 146 -9.37 0.59 1.53
CA THR A 146 -10.72 0.05 1.37
C THR A 146 -11.21 -0.76 2.58
N CYS A 147 -10.34 -1.07 3.55
CA CYS A 147 -10.71 -1.57 4.88
C CYS A 147 -11.22 -0.43 5.80
N GLU A 148 -11.48 -0.73 7.05
CA GLU A 148 -11.69 0.28 8.09
C GLU A 148 -10.37 0.93 8.53
N PHE A 149 -10.39 2.22 8.88
CA PHE A 149 -9.16 2.99 9.14
C PHE A 149 -8.28 2.47 10.29
N PRO A 150 -8.81 1.80 11.36
CA PRO A 150 -7.94 1.23 12.39
C PRO A 150 -7.41 -0.17 12.03
N HIS A 151 -7.69 -0.70 10.81
CA HIS A 151 -7.12 -1.97 10.36
C HIS A 151 -5.59 -1.90 10.31
N ALA A 152 -4.93 -3.05 10.34
CA ALA A 152 -3.49 -3.16 10.55
C ALA A 152 -2.66 -2.29 9.60
N THR A 153 -2.87 -2.39 8.28
CA THR A 153 -2.05 -1.68 7.29
C THR A 153 -2.10 -0.15 7.40
N PRO A 154 -3.29 0.51 7.49
CA PRO A 154 -3.32 1.95 7.76
C PRO A 154 -2.81 2.31 9.16
N ALA A 155 -3.09 1.47 10.18
CA ALA A 155 -2.65 1.69 11.55
C ALA A 155 -1.12 1.70 11.67
N ASP A 156 -0.43 0.77 10.99
CA ASP A 156 1.04 0.69 10.99
C ASP A 156 1.74 1.95 10.50
N CYS A 157 1.03 2.80 9.78
CA CYS A 157 1.58 4.07 9.32
C CYS A 157 1.66 5.13 10.44
N SER A 158 0.76 5.07 11.43
CA SER A 158 0.56 6.20 12.34
C SER A 158 0.00 5.83 13.73
N ALA A 159 0.05 4.57 14.11
CA ALA A 159 -0.32 4.09 15.44
C ALA A 159 0.62 2.98 15.92
N HIS A 160 0.59 2.69 17.23
CA HIS A 160 1.45 1.69 17.86
C HIS A 160 0.63 0.85 18.83
N SER A 161 0.63 -0.46 18.61
CA SER A 161 -0.10 -1.40 19.47
C SER A 161 0.52 -2.79 19.39
N TYR A 162 0.63 -3.47 20.52
CA TYR A 162 0.99 -4.89 20.54
C TYR A 162 -0.18 -5.82 20.16
N ASN A 163 -1.31 -5.25 19.75
CA ASN A 163 -2.46 -6.03 19.29
C ASN A 163 -3.28 -5.22 18.27
N ARG A 164 -3.28 -5.68 17.01
CA ARG A 164 -4.00 -5.06 15.89
C ARG A 164 -5.52 -5.01 16.07
N GLY A 165 -6.08 -5.87 16.93
CA GLY A 165 -7.52 -5.89 17.23
C GLY A 165 -7.96 -4.82 18.24
N LYS A 166 -7.04 -4.05 18.83
CA LYS A 166 -7.33 -3.02 19.81
C LYS A 166 -7.66 -1.67 19.15
N TYR A 167 -8.77 -1.63 18.42
CA TYR A 167 -9.23 -0.45 17.70
C TYR A 167 -9.48 0.74 18.64
N GLU A 168 -9.94 0.48 19.87
CA GLU A 168 -10.12 1.50 20.89
C GLU A 168 -8.82 2.22 21.31
N TRP A 169 -7.66 1.60 21.04
CA TRP A 169 -6.35 2.23 21.26
C TRP A 169 -5.77 2.84 19.99
N ILE A 170 -6.03 2.20 18.84
CA ILE A 170 -5.48 2.58 17.54
C ILE A 170 -6.17 3.81 16.98
N ALA A 171 -7.51 3.83 16.98
CA ALA A 171 -8.28 4.90 16.36
C ALA A 171 -7.99 6.30 16.95
N PRO A 172 -7.90 6.49 18.27
CA PRO A 172 -7.50 7.78 18.83
C PRO A 172 -6.07 8.19 18.45
N GLN A 173 -5.12 7.26 18.42
CA GLN A 173 -3.74 7.56 18.01
C GLN A 173 -3.69 8.11 16.59
N MET A 174 -4.36 7.43 15.64
CA MET A 174 -4.42 7.86 14.25
C MET A 174 -5.02 9.26 14.10
N ALA A 175 -6.11 9.55 14.82
CA ALA A 175 -6.75 10.86 14.80
C ALA A 175 -5.86 11.97 15.37
N HIS A 176 -5.11 11.69 16.44
CA HIS A 176 -4.22 12.66 17.10
C HIS A 176 -2.81 12.72 16.48
N ASN A 177 -2.51 11.87 15.51
CA ASN A 177 -1.28 11.97 14.71
C ASN A 177 -1.40 13.06 13.60
N ASP A 178 -2.49 13.82 13.57
CA ASP A 178 -2.73 14.94 12.63
C ASP A 178 -2.44 14.57 11.17
N LEU A 179 -2.94 13.44 10.71
CA LEU A 179 -2.88 13.05 9.31
C LEU A 179 -3.69 14.04 8.47
N ASN A 180 -3.08 14.64 7.45
CA ASN A 180 -3.75 15.66 6.65
C ASN A 180 -4.95 15.10 5.86
N VAL A 181 -4.81 13.89 5.31
CA VAL A 181 -5.86 13.26 4.51
C VAL A 181 -6.02 11.80 4.90
N VAL A 182 -7.22 11.40 5.27
CA VAL A 182 -7.60 10.00 5.49
C VAL A 182 -8.88 9.73 4.72
N ILE A 183 -8.84 8.77 3.78
CA ILE A 183 -10.01 8.41 2.97
C ILE A 183 -10.12 6.89 2.91
N GLY A 184 -11.24 6.32 3.36
CA GLY A 184 -11.45 4.88 3.34
C GLY A 184 -12.69 4.44 4.11
N GLY A 185 -12.67 3.24 4.68
CA GLY A 185 -13.77 2.70 5.49
C GLY A 185 -13.74 3.14 6.96
N GLY A 186 -14.79 2.83 7.72
CA GLY A 186 -14.84 2.97 9.17
C GLY A 186 -15.58 4.19 9.69
N ALA A 187 -16.66 4.62 9.04
CA ALA A 187 -17.43 5.79 9.45
C ALA A 187 -17.97 5.69 10.90
N SER A 188 -18.30 4.49 11.38
CA SER A 188 -18.77 4.27 12.75
C SER A 188 -17.64 4.12 13.77
N LEU A 189 -16.38 3.96 13.32
CA LEU A 189 -15.24 3.65 14.19
C LEU A 189 -14.47 4.90 14.64
N LEU A 190 -14.76 6.07 14.09
CA LEU A 190 -14.14 7.33 14.55
C LEU A 190 -14.79 7.75 15.87
N PRO A 191 -14.03 7.74 17.01
CA PRO A 191 -14.55 8.11 18.30
C PRO A 191 -15.04 9.57 18.30
N GLU A 192 -16.10 9.85 19.03
CA GLU A 192 -16.69 11.21 19.10
C GLU A 192 -15.67 12.26 19.58
N GLU A 193 -14.85 11.93 20.57
CA GLU A 193 -13.81 12.82 21.08
C GLU A 193 -12.74 13.10 20.00
N SER A 194 -12.35 12.07 19.22
CA SER A 194 -11.41 12.22 18.13
C SER A 194 -12.00 13.04 16.98
N GLU A 195 -13.28 12.84 16.67
CA GLU A 195 -13.98 13.65 15.67
C GLU A 195 -14.07 15.13 16.11
N ALA A 196 -14.38 15.38 17.38
CA ALA A 196 -14.40 16.74 17.94
C ALA A 196 -13.02 17.40 17.89
N TYR A 197 -11.96 16.64 18.21
CA TYR A 197 -10.58 17.10 18.09
C TYR A 197 -10.23 17.50 16.64
N LEU A 198 -10.52 16.64 15.68
CA LEU A 198 -10.25 16.91 14.26
C LEU A 198 -11.02 18.14 13.77
N LYS A 199 -12.33 18.27 14.10
CA LYS A 199 -13.13 19.43 13.74
C LYS A 199 -12.59 20.72 14.38
N GLY A 200 -12.19 20.66 15.65
CA GLY A 200 -11.56 21.77 16.37
C GLY A 200 -10.24 22.24 15.73
N ASN A 201 -9.53 21.35 15.04
CA ASN A 201 -8.31 21.65 14.29
C ASN A 201 -8.56 21.95 12.79
N GLY A 202 -9.80 22.20 12.39
CA GLY A 202 -10.13 22.67 11.05
C GLY A 202 -10.20 21.59 9.97
N TYR A 203 -10.35 20.32 10.35
CA TYR A 203 -10.54 19.23 9.39
C TYR A 203 -11.97 19.19 8.85
N GLY A 204 -12.12 18.93 7.56
CA GLY A 204 -13.39 18.49 6.98
C GLY A 204 -13.61 17.01 7.32
N ILE A 205 -14.78 16.71 7.92
CA ILE A 205 -15.14 15.32 8.28
C ILE A 205 -16.39 14.93 7.48
N PHE A 206 -16.25 13.86 6.72
CA PHE A 206 -17.28 13.33 5.83
C PHE A 206 -17.52 11.87 6.16
N LYS A 207 -18.69 11.54 6.70
CA LYS A 207 -19.12 10.17 7.00
C LYS A 207 -20.24 9.79 6.05
N ASN A 208 -19.99 8.86 5.15
CA ASN A 208 -20.91 8.44 4.07
C ASN A 208 -21.42 9.64 3.23
N ASP A 209 -20.59 10.67 3.09
CA ASP A 209 -20.88 11.89 2.34
C ASP A 209 -19.89 12.07 1.21
N ILE A 210 -20.19 11.42 0.09
CA ILE A 210 -19.33 11.42 -1.10
C ILE A 210 -19.28 12.80 -1.77
N ASP A 211 -20.38 13.53 -1.78
CA ASP A 211 -20.46 14.86 -2.39
C ASP A 211 -19.70 15.89 -1.55
N GLY A 212 -19.80 15.80 -0.24
CA GLY A 212 -18.98 16.59 0.68
C GLY A 212 -17.50 16.38 0.46
N MET A 213 -17.05 15.12 0.36
CA MET A 213 -15.66 14.78 0.04
C MET A 213 -15.23 15.36 -1.32
N ARG A 214 -16.05 15.16 -2.37
CA ARG A 214 -15.73 15.61 -3.73
C ARG A 214 -15.58 17.13 -3.80
N ASN A 215 -16.49 17.86 -3.17
CA ASN A 215 -16.58 19.30 -3.23
C ASN A 215 -15.68 20.03 -2.23
N TYR A 216 -15.08 19.33 -1.27
CA TYR A 216 -14.25 19.94 -0.24
C TYR A 216 -13.05 20.69 -0.81
N LYS A 217 -12.86 21.95 -0.36
CA LYS A 217 -11.78 22.84 -0.82
C LYS A 217 -10.65 23.02 0.19
N GLY A 218 -10.86 22.63 1.46
CA GLY A 218 -9.79 22.66 2.46
C GLY A 218 -8.70 21.63 2.21
N ASN A 219 -7.63 21.68 3.01
CA ASN A 219 -6.46 20.82 2.84
C ASN A 219 -6.50 19.57 3.72
N ASN A 220 -7.12 19.65 4.88
CA ASN A 220 -7.15 18.56 5.86
C ASN A 220 -8.54 17.92 5.88
N MET A 221 -8.61 16.61 5.65
CA MET A 221 -9.90 15.93 5.60
C MET A 221 -9.82 14.48 6.06
N TRP A 222 -10.91 14.03 6.68
CA TRP A 222 -11.22 12.63 6.91
C TRP A 222 -12.55 12.31 6.23
N ALA A 223 -12.53 11.40 5.26
CA ALA A 223 -13.71 10.95 4.53
C ALA A 223 -13.84 9.42 4.70
N LEU A 224 -14.84 9.00 5.47
CA LEU A 224 -15.01 7.61 5.88
C LEU A 224 -16.35 7.07 5.35
N PHE A 225 -16.28 5.94 4.65
CA PHE A 225 -17.40 5.32 3.97
C PHE A 225 -17.65 3.90 4.50
N GLY A 226 -18.93 3.50 4.53
CA GLY A 226 -19.33 2.26 5.21
C GLY A 226 -19.20 2.36 6.72
N ASP A 227 -19.98 1.60 7.45
CA ASP A 227 -19.88 1.60 8.92
C ASP A 227 -18.52 1.06 9.38
N ARG A 228 -18.08 -0.02 8.76
CA ARG A 228 -16.75 -0.59 8.93
C ARG A 228 -15.96 -0.44 7.63
N GLU A 229 -15.79 -1.47 6.88
CA GLU A 229 -15.08 -1.45 5.59
C GLU A 229 -15.95 -0.93 4.43
N MET A 230 -15.31 -0.60 3.34
CA MET A 230 -15.97 -0.31 2.07
C MET A 230 -16.42 -1.60 1.36
N ALA A 231 -17.32 -1.48 0.41
CA ALA A 231 -17.72 -2.59 -0.47
C ALA A 231 -16.54 -3.09 -1.32
N TYR A 232 -16.60 -4.35 -1.80
CA TYR A 232 -15.75 -4.79 -2.90
C TYR A 232 -16.01 -3.94 -4.13
N ASP A 233 -14.99 -3.74 -4.98
CA ASP A 233 -15.14 -2.82 -6.13
C ASP A 233 -16.26 -3.25 -7.09
N ILE A 234 -16.48 -4.56 -7.24
CA ILE A 234 -17.56 -5.11 -8.07
C ILE A 234 -18.97 -4.83 -7.51
N ASP A 235 -19.10 -4.71 -6.18
CA ASP A 235 -20.37 -4.48 -5.49
C ASP A 235 -20.57 -3.01 -5.11
N ARG A 236 -19.60 -2.18 -5.37
CA ARG A 236 -19.59 -0.78 -4.98
C ARG A 236 -20.63 0.04 -5.78
N ASP A 237 -21.47 0.78 -5.06
CA ASP A 237 -22.31 1.82 -5.65
C ASP A 237 -21.51 3.14 -5.79
N PRO A 238 -21.21 3.58 -7.02
CA PRO A 238 -20.43 4.80 -7.25
C PRO A 238 -21.11 6.09 -6.78
N SER A 239 -22.40 6.05 -6.48
CA SER A 239 -23.14 7.18 -5.92
C SER A 239 -22.98 7.30 -4.40
N GLN A 240 -22.59 6.21 -3.74
CA GLN A 240 -22.46 6.12 -2.28
C GLN A 240 -21.00 6.06 -1.81
N GLN A 241 -20.15 5.38 -2.56
CA GLN A 241 -18.76 5.16 -2.20
C GLN A 241 -17.83 5.49 -3.38
N PRO A 242 -16.73 6.23 -3.16
CA PRO A 242 -15.75 6.51 -4.20
C PRO A 242 -14.94 5.24 -4.55
N SER A 243 -14.36 5.19 -5.74
CA SER A 243 -13.40 4.15 -6.10
C SER A 243 -12.03 4.42 -5.42
N LEU A 244 -11.20 3.38 -5.31
CA LEU A 244 -9.83 3.53 -4.80
C LEU A 244 -9.01 4.51 -5.65
N GLU A 245 -9.20 4.51 -6.96
CA GLU A 245 -8.60 5.51 -7.87
C GLU A 245 -9.07 6.93 -7.53
N GLU A 246 -10.37 7.15 -7.35
CA GLU A 246 -10.91 8.46 -7.02
C GLU A 246 -10.37 8.98 -5.68
N MET A 247 -10.34 8.13 -4.66
CA MET A 247 -9.76 8.45 -3.36
C MET A 247 -8.27 8.82 -3.45
N THR A 248 -7.52 8.05 -4.24
CA THR A 248 -6.08 8.30 -4.48
C THR A 248 -5.87 9.64 -5.16
N ARG A 249 -6.61 9.95 -6.21
CA ARG A 249 -6.55 11.26 -6.90
C ARG A 249 -6.89 12.41 -5.96
N LYS A 250 -7.94 12.24 -5.13
CA LYS A 250 -8.35 13.24 -4.14
C LYS A 250 -7.27 13.47 -3.07
N ALA A 251 -6.66 12.41 -2.57
CA ALA A 251 -5.57 12.53 -1.60
C ALA A 251 -4.36 13.25 -2.22
N ILE A 252 -3.95 12.89 -3.42
CA ILE A 252 -2.85 13.55 -4.14
C ILE A 252 -3.16 15.04 -4.37
N GLU A 253 -4.39 15.39 -4.79
CA GLU A 253 -4.84 16.78 -4.97
C GLU A 253 -4.61 17.63 -3.70
N LYS A 254 -4.93 17.07 -2.55
CA LYS A 254 -4.80 17.78 -1.28
C LYS A 254 -3.36 17.86 -0.77
N LEU A 255 -2.68 16.72 -0.77
CA LEU A 255 -1.34 16.60 -0.20
C LEU A 255 -0.27 17.33 -1.01
N SER A 256 -0.43 17.39 -2.34
CA SER A 256 0.53 18.04 -3.25
C SER A 256 0.58 19.57 -3.11
N GLN A 257 -0.32 20.18 -2.36
CA GLN A 257 -0.30 21.62 -2.08
C GLN A 257 0.79 22.01 -1.07
N ASN A 258 1.35 21.06 -0.33
CA ASN A 258 2.46 21.34 0.58
C ASN A 258 3.78 21.50 -0.21
N PRO A 259 4.48 22.66 -0.10
CA PRO A 259 5.74 22.87 -0.80
C PRO A 259 6.87 21.93 -0.36
N ASN A 260 6.78 21.36 0.85
CA ASN A 260 7.72 20.36 1.36
C ASN A 260 7.45 18.96 0.79
N GLY A 261 6.37 18.79 0.03
CA GLY A 261 5.92 17.50 -0.49
C GLY A 261 5.10 16.68 0.51
N PHE A 262 4.92 15.40 0.20
CA PHE A 262 4.04 14.54 0.99
C PHE A 262 4.50 13.08 1.05
N PHE A 263 3.94 12.36 2.04
CA PHE A 263 3.93 10.90 2.10
C PHE A 263 2.48 10.43 2.04
N LEU A 264 2.16 9.56 1.09
CA LEU A 264 0.85 8.95 0.93
C LEU A 264 0.99 7.43 0.91
N MET A 265 0.23 6.73 1.77
CA MET A 265 0.02 5.29 1.63
C MET A 265 -1.35 5.03 1.01
N VAL A 266 -1.40 4.11 0.05
CA VAL A 266 -2.62 3.65 -0.62
C VAL A 266 -2.71 2.14 -0.51
N GLU A 267 -3.80 1.62 0.01
CA GLU A 267 -3.97 0.19 0.21
C GLU A 267 -5.17 -0.35 -0.57
N GLY A 268 -4.93 -1.43 -1.32
CA GLY A 268 -5.97 -2.28 -1.89
C GLY A 268 -6.32 -3.41 -0.93
N SER A 269 -7.03 -3.10 0.15
CA SER A 269 -7.26 -4.00 1.29
C SER A 269 -8.11 -5.22 0.94
N LYS A 270 -9.07 -5.05 0.03
CA LYS A 270 -10.08 -6.09 -0.27
C LYS A 270 -9.54 -7.26 -1.09
N VAL A 271 -8.36 -7.15 -1.69
CA VAL A 271 -7.70 -8.27 -2.38
C VAL A 271 -7.39 -9.41 -1.40
N ASP A 272 -6.92 -9.07 -0.19
CA ASP A 272 -6.67 -10.03 0.89
C ASP A 272 -7.96 -10.66 1.41
N TRP A 273 -8.97 -9.85 1.65
CA TRP A 273 -10.24 -10.33 2.18
C TRP A 273 -10.98 -11.26 1.22
N ALA A 274 -10.94 -10.96 -0.09
CA ALA A 274 -11.44 -11.87 -1.11
C ALA A 274 -10.67 -13.20 -1.12
N ALA A 275 -9.36 -13.14 -0.85
CA ALA A 275 -8.54 -14.34 -0.74
C ALA A 275 -8.89 -15.19 0.48
N HIS A 276 -9.14 -14.57 1.63
CA HIS A 276 -9.65 -15.29 2.82
C HIS A 276 -11.01 -15.94 2.56
N ALA A 277 -11.86 -15.31 1.77
CA ALA A 277 -13.13 -15.87 1.34
C ALA A 277 -13.01 -16.91 0.21
N ASN A 278 -11.80 -17.12 -0.35
CA ASN A 278 -11.56 -17.91 -1.55
C ASN A 278 -12.42 -17.47 -2.75
N ASP A 279 -12.63 -16.16 -2.87
CA ASP A 279 -13.39 -15.53 -3.94
C ASP A 279 -12.46 -15.04 -5.07
N PRO A 280 -12.32 -15.80 -6.18
CA PRO A 280 -11.46 -15.39 -7.29
C PRO A 280 -11.96 -14.16 -8.03
N VAL A 281 -13.27 -13.90 -8.02
CA VAL A 281 -13.85 -12.74 -8.68
C VAL A 281 -13.52 -11.48 -7.89
N GLY A 282 -13.78 -11.48 -6.59
CA GLY A 282 -13.40 -10.40 -5.71
C GLY A 282 -11.91 -10.10 -5.78
N MET A 283 -11.04 -11.11 -5.68
CA MET A 283 -9.59 -10.92 -5.82
C MET A 283 -9.19 -10.22 -7.12
N ALA A 284 -9.75 -10.67 -8.25
CA ALA A 284 -9.39 -10.11 -9.56
C ALA A 284 -9.93 -8.69 -9.76
N THR A 285 -11.15 -8.41 -9.33
CA THR A 285 -11.79 -7.09 -9.50
C THR A 285 -11.18 -6.04 -8.59
N ASP A 286 -10.88 -6.39 -7.33
CA ASP A 286 -10.22 -5.47 -6.39
C ASP A 286 -8.74 -5.26 -6.74
N MET A 287 -8.05 -6.27 -7.28
CA MET A 287 -6.70 -6.07 -7.83
C MET A 287 -6.73 -5.13 -9.06
N LEU A 288 -7.75 -5.18 -9.90
CA LEU A 288 -7.93 -4.20 -10.99
C LEU A 288 -8.26 -2.81 -10.47
N ALA A 289 -9.05 -2.69 -9.39
CA ALA A 289 -9.29 -1.41 -8.73
C ALA A 289 -7.99 -0.81 -8.16
N PHE A 290 -7.16 -1.64 -7.55
CA PHE A 290 -5.83 -1.25 -7.08
C PHE A 290 -4.91 -0.83 -8.25
N ASP A 291 -4.90 -1.56 -9.35
CA ASP A 291 -4.11 -1.20 -10.54
C ASP A 291 -4.52 0.15 -11.13
N ARG A 292 -5.82 0.50 -11.10
CA ARG A 292 -6.29 1.84 -11.51
C ARG A 292 -5.76 2.92 -10.58
N ALA A 293 -5.73 2.69 -9.28
CA ALA A 293 -5.14 3.61 -8.30
C ALA A 293 -3.62 3.77 -8.51
N CYS A 294 -2.92 2.67 -8.81
CA CYS A 294 -1.51 2.73 -9.24
C CYS A 294 -1.35 3.59 -10.49
N GLY A 295 -2.25 3.45 -11.47
CA GLY A 295 -2.27 4.29 -12.67
C GLY A 295 -2.35 5.78 -12.35
N ALA A 296 -3.21 6.18 -11.42
CA ALA A 296 -3.34 7.57 -10.96
C ALA A 296 -2.05 8.09 -10.29
N ALA A 297 -1.43 7.29 -9.42
CA ALA A 297 -0.16 7.64 -8.77
C ALA A 297 0.99 7.78 -9.78
N LEU A 298 1.10 6.84 -10.71
CA LEU A 298 2.12 6.83 -11.76
C LEU A 298 1.94 7.99 -12.74
N GLU A 299 0.70 8.35 -13.07
CA GLU A 299 0.40 9.53 -13.89
C GLU A 299 0.88 10.82 -13.21
N PHE A 300 0.53 11.00 -11.94
CA PHE A 300 0.98 12.15 -11.16
C PHE A 300 2.51 12.19 -11.07
N ALA A 301 3.17 11.08 -10.79
CA ALA A 301 4.63 11.03 -10.68
C ALA A 301 5.33 11.44 -11.98
N ARG A 302 4.83 10.98 -13.14
CA ARG A 302 5.37 11.38 -14.45
C ARG A 302 5.22 12.86 -14.73
N GLN A 303 4.10 13.46 -14.35
CA GLN A 303 3.83 14.89 -14.54
C GLN A 303 4.64 15.75 -13.55
N ASN A 304 4.73 15.31 -12.30
CA ASN A 304 5.40 16.06 -11.24
C ASN A 304 6.94 15.99 -11.32
N GLY A 305 7.51 14.82 -11.64
CA GLY A 305 8.95 14.59 -11.78
C GLY A 305 9.76 14.60 -10.48
N GLU A 306 9.12 14.78 -9.30
CA GLU A 306 9.73 14.80 -7.97
C GLU A 306 9.05 13.78 -7.02
N THR A 307 8.37 12.78 -7.59
CA THR A 307 7.58 11.78 -6.87
C THR A 307 8.13 10.38 -7.09
N ALA A 308 8.45 9.68 -6.01
CA ALA A 308 8.70 8.24 -6.03
C ALA A 308 7.39 7.49 -5.80
N VAL A 309 7.15 6.47 -6.62
CA VAL A 309 6.03 5.53 -6.46
C VAL A 309 6.63 4.16 -6.15
N VAL A 310 6.21 3.58 -5.03
CA VAL A 310 6.63 2.25 -4.57
C VAL A 310 5.39 1.38 -4.48
N ILE A 311 5.40 0.23 -5.17
CA ILE A 311 4.28 -0.71 -5.20
C ILE A 311 4.81 -2.05 -4.69
N VAL A 312 4.35 -2.47 -3.52
CA VAL A 312 4.81 -3.68 -2.84
C VAL A 312 3.66 -4.33 -2.07
N PRO A 313 3.43 -5.66 -2.19
CA PRO A 313 2.51 -6.35 -1.31
C PRO A 313 3.11 -6.48 0.10
N ASP A 314 2.27 -6.50 1.10
CA ASP A 314 2.69 -6.74 2.49
C ASP A 314 2.96 -8.23 2.76
N HIS A 315 2.13 -9.12 2.23
CA HIS A 315 2.32 -10.58 2.22
C HIS A 315 1.58 -11.22 1.04
N GLY A 316 1.69 -12.53 0.87
CA GLY A 316 0.82 -13.32 0.00
C GLY A 316 -0.31 -13.94 0.82
N ASN A 317 -1.44 -14.21 0.20
CA ASN A 317 -2.55 -14.95 0.79
C ASN A 317 -3.17 -15.87 -0.25
N SER A 318 -3.71 -17.02 0.17
CA SER A 318 -4.28 -18.12 -0.59
C SER A 318 -3.49 -18.50 -1.86
N GLU A 319 -3.53 -19.78 -2.23
CA GLU A 319 -2.80 -20.30 -3.40
C GLU A 319 -3.73 -20.62 -4.58
N ILE A 320 -4.85 -19.91 -4.74
CA ILE A 320 -5.89 -20.23 -5.73
C ILE A 320 -5.32 -20.42 -7.15
N GLY A 321 -4.25 -19.77 -7.50
CA GLY A 321 -3.63 -19.93 -8.83
C GLY A 321 -2.90 -21.25 -9.08
N ARG A 322 -2.65 -22.10 -8.06
CA ARG A 322 -1.88 -23.35 -8.21
C ARG A 322 -2.74 -24.59 -8.47
N ALA A 323 -4.00 -24.58 -8.11
CA ALA A 323 -4.86 -25.76 -8.23
C ALA A 323 -5.18 -26.12 -9.70
N SER A 324 -5.27 -25.16 -10.59
CA SER A 324 -5.64 -25.39 -11.99
C SER A 324 -4.55 -26.06 -12.85
N CYS A 325 -3.29 -26.06 -12.43
CA CYS A 325 -2.19 -26.64 -13.20
C CYS A 325 -1.98 -28.15 -12.99
N ARG A 326 -2.61 -28.76 -11.97
CA ARG A 326 -2.42 -30.19 -11.66
C ARG A 326 -3.48 -31.12 -12.22
N GLU A 327 -4.60 -30.59 -12.71
CA GLU A 327 -5.71 -31.43 -13.19
C GLU A 327 -5.68 -31.72 -14.69
N ARG A 328 -4.59 -31.42 -15.38
CA ARG A 328 -4.42 -31.72 -16.82
C ARG A 328 -3.18 -32.55 -17.11
N VAL A 329 -2.99 -33.62 -16.35
CA VAL A 329 -2.05 -34.66 -16.74
C VAL A 329 -2.72 -36.01 -16.64
#